data_68985bce3eec827f83614b5c197e9370
#
_entry.id   68985bce3eec827f83614b5c197e9370
#
_cell.length_a   1.000
_cell.length_b   1.000
_cell.length_c   1.000
_cell.angle_alpha   90.00
_cell.angle_beta   90.00
_cell.angle_gamma   90.00
#
_symmetry.space_group_name_H-M   'P 1'
#
loop_
_entity.id
_entity.type
_entity.pdbx_description
1 polymer ?
#
loop_
_entity_poly.entity_id
_entity_poly.type
_entity_poly.pdbx_seq_one_letter_code
_entity_poly.pdbx_strand_id
1 'polypeptide(L)'
;MADTANWLAGIDWSRSTHQVCVVAAISAAVIGERSFKHSGADLAALCDWLLATTGGSPGEIAVAIEVPHGPVVETLMDRGFAVYAINPKQLDRFRDRFTLAGAKDDRLDAHVMADALRTDRHRLHPLQPTEAGVIELREWSRMGDELKEERVRLANRIGDQLWRYYPQALKVTDDLAANWFLELWGIVPTPAKAARVAEKSVARILAAHRIRRIDAVEVLRLLKEKPIAVAPGTAEAASAHIRALAKRLKLVNRQLKAVDRQLDALSAQLGAAEDDEAGQVSEQRDVTILRSLPGVGRTVAATLLSEANEPLQRRDYHALRPLCGVAPVTRQSGKRKTVLMRQACHPRLRNAVYHWARIAIQRDQTSRAKYTALRQRGKSHGQALRSVADRLLAVACAMLTSRTLFDPGRLTRRSATQSEPVPTA
;
A
#
# COMPACT_ATOMS: atom_id res chain seq x y z
N MET A 1 -20.81 0.09 -23.89
CA MET A 1 -21.86 1.13 -23.88
C MET A 1 -21.28 2.36 -24.51
N ALA A 2 -22.00 2.99 -25.46
CA ALA A 2 -21.58 4.21 -26.13
C ALA A 2 -21.40 5.33 -25.09
N ASP A 3 -20.41 6.13 -25.31
CA ASP A 3 -19.97 7.24 -24.48
C ASP A 3 -20.94 8.43 -24.59
N THR A 4 -22.07 8.37 -23.87
CA THR A 4 -23.24 9.23 -24.05
C THR A 4 -23.36 10.35 -23.02
N ALA A 5 -22.32 10.66 -22.24
CA ALA A 5 -22.42 11.77 -21.30
C ALA A 5 -22.48 13.12 -22.02
N ASN A 6 -23.64 13.78 -21.87
CA ASN A 6 -23.88 15.11 -22.41
C ASN A 6 -23.35 16.23 -21.50
N TRP A 7 -23.11 15.91 -20.24
CA TRP A 7 -22.73 16.85 -19.18
C TRP A 7 -21.51 16.32 -18.43
N LEU A 8 -20.59 17.21 -18.10
CA LEU A 8 -19.32 16.89 -17.45
C LEU A 8 -19.16 17.75 -16.23
N ALA A 9 -19.03 17.12 -15.06
CA ALA A 9 -18.83 17.80 -13.79
C ALA A 9 -17.41 17.56 -13.30
N GLY A 10 -16.79 18.57 -12.73
CA GLY A 10 -15.56 18.45 -11.95
C GLY A 10 -15.79 18.83 -10.49
N ILE A 11 -15.23 18.07 -9.57
CA ILE A 11 -15.36 18.30 -8.13
C ILE A 11 -14.00 18.44 -7.51
N ASP A 12 -13.68 19.65 -7.04
CA ASP A 12 -12.55 19.86 -6.14
C ASP A 12 -13.04 19.69 -4.70
N TRP A 13 -12.49 18.71 -4.01
CA TRP A 13 -12.93 18.30 -2.69
C TRP A 13 -12.02 18.86 -1.58
N SER A 14 -12.60 19.22 -0.45
CA SER A 14 -11.85 19.52 0.77
C SER A 14 -12.53 18.88 2.00
N ARG A 15 -11.91 19.02 3.16
CA ARG A 15 -12.48 18.52 4.42
C ARG A 15 -13.79 19.15 4.81
N SER A 16 -14.04 20.37 4.38
CA SER A 16 -15.20 21.17 4.80
C SER A 16 -16.18 21.46 3.68
N THR A 17 -15.68 21.64 2.45
CA THR A 17 -16.48 22.09 1.31
C THR A 17 -16.00 21.42 0.01
N HIS A 18 -16.91 21.28 -0.94
CA HIS A 18 -16.64 20.74 -2.27
C HIS A 18 -17.08 21.75 -3.30
N GLN A 19 -16.15 22.18 -4.15
CA GLN A 19 -16.46 23.08 -5.27
C GLN A 19 -16.81 22.24 -6.49
N VAL A 20 -17.92 22.54 -7.12
CA VAL A 20 -18.42 21.80 -8.30
C VAL A 20 -18.58 22.75 -9.47
N CYS A 21 -18.12 22.34 -10.64
CA CYS A 21 -18.34 23.01 -11.91
C CYS A 21 -18.92 22.01 -12.92
N VAL A 22 -19.95 22.41 -13.65
CA VAL A 22 -20.60 21.59 -14.70
C VAL A 22 -20.43 22.29 -16.05
N VAL A 23 -19.98 21.55 -17.04
CA VAL A 23 -19.81 22.03 -18.41
C VAL A 23 -20.60 21.17 -19.41
N ALA A 24 -21.10 21.78 -20.47
CA ALA A 24 -21.73 21.07 -21.57
C ALA A 24 -20.64 20.40 -22.45
N ALA A 25 -20.87 19.13 -22.82
CA ALA A 25 -19.88 18.34 -23.56
C ALA A 25 -19.52 18.96 -24.94
N ILE A 26 -20.49 19.50 -25.67
CA ILE A 26 -20.34 20.02 -27.03
C ILE A 26 -19.82 21.45 -27.00
N SER A 27 -20.50 22.35 -26.29
CA SER A 27 -20.18 23.79 -26.30
C SER A 27 -19.04 24.20 -25.39
N ALA A 28 -18.61 23.35 -24.48
CA ALA A 28 -17.70 23.67 -23.38
C ALA A 28 -18.18 24.81 -22.45
N ALA A 29 -19.44 25.23 -22.57
CA ALA A 29 -20.00 26.29 -21.74
C ALA A 29 -20.18 25.81 -20.31
N VAL A 30 -19.79 26.63 -19.36
CA VAL A 30 -20.11 26.41 -17.94
C VAL A 30 -21.62 26.67 -17.76
N ILE A 31 -22.34 25.67 -17.31
CA ILE A 31 -23.78 25.73 -17.07
C ILE A 31 -24.14 25.90 -15.60
N GLY A 32 -23.23 25.62 -14.71
CA GLY A 32 -23.42 25.82 -13.29
C GLY A 32 -22.14 25.64 -12.46
N GLU A 33 -22.03 26.44 -11.41
CA GLU A 33 -21.00 26.34 -10.38
C GLU A 33 -21.65 26.44 -9.01
N ARG A 34 -21.25 25.58 -8.07
CA ARG A 34 -21.78 25.65 -6.71
C ARG A 34 -20.83 24.98 -5.71
N SER A 35 -20.85 25.48 -4.48
CA SER A 35 -20.11 24.90 -3.36
C SER A 35 -21.08 24.18 -2.42
N PHE A 36 -20.66 22.99 -1.91
CA PHE A 36 -21.41 22.15 -0.98
C PHE A 36 -20.57 21.85 0.25
N LYS A 37 -21.18 21.79 1.42
CA LYS A 37 -20.48 21.40 2.66
C LYS A 37 -20.28 19.87 2.70
N HIS A 38 -19.29 19.43 3.48
CA HIS A 38 -19.07 18.02 3.72
C HIS A 38 -20.04 17.48 4.77
N SER A 39 -21.28 17.22 4.36
CA SER A 39 -22.35 16.60 5.17
C SER A 39 -23.22 15.69 4.32
N GLY A 40 -23.89 14.70 4.95
CA GLY A 40 -24.78 13.81 4.22
C GLY A 40 -25.90 14.54 3.46
N ALA A 41 -26.46 15.60 4.08
CA ALA A 41 -27.50 16.41 3.45
C ALA A 41 -26.98 17.19 2.23
N ASP A 42 -25.80 17.80 2.35
CA ASP A 42 -25.20 18.59 1.26
C ASP A 42 -24.69 17.67 0.14
N LEU A 43 -24.18 16.46 0.43
CA LEU A 43 -23.81 15.50 -0.61
C LEU A 43 -25.03 14.98 -1.39
N ALA A 44 -26.16 14.75 -0.72
CA ALA A 44 -27.42 14.46 -1.39
C ALA A 44 -27.87 15.65 -2.25
N ALA A 45 -27.84 16.87 -1.70
CA ALA A 45 -28.17 18.09 -2.41
C ALA A 45 -27.24 18.38 -3.61
N LEU A 46 -25.96 17.96 -3.56
CA LEU A 46 -25.04 18.01 -4.70
C LEU A 46 -25.54 17.15 -5.85
N CYS A 47 -25.93 15.92 -5.58
CA CYS A 47 -26.49 15.02 -6.60
C CYS A 47 -27.78 15.58 -7.20
N ASP A 48 -28.70 16.04 -6.36
CA ASP A 48 -29.97 16.64 -6.81
C ASP A 48 -29.73 17.92 -7.63
N TRP A 49 -28.77 18.75 -7.24
CA TRP A 49 -28.36 19.94 -7.98
C TRP A 49 -27.75 19.60 -9.37
N LEU A 50 -26.93 18.56 -9.48
CA LEU A 50 -26.40 18.10 -10.77
C LEU A 50 -27.54 17.73 -11.71
N LEU A 51 -28.53 16.96 -11.24
CA LEU A 51 -29.69 16.58 -12.03
C LEU A 51 -30.54 17.79 -12.42
N ALA A 52 -30.84 18.69 -11.48
CA ALA A 52 -31.62 19.89 -11.73
C ALA A 52 -30.94 20.86 -12.72
N THR A 53 -29.61 21.03 -12.62
CA THR A 53 -28.84 21.95 -13.48
C THR A 53 -28.76 21.44 -14.91
N THR A 54 -28.66 20.11 -15.09
CA THR A 54 -28.51 19.49 -16.41
C THR A 54 -29.83 19.12 -17.07
N GLY A 55 -30.87 18.89 -16.27
CA GLY A 55 -32.13 18.28 -16.73
C GLY A 55 -31.97 16.83 -17.21
N GLY A 56 -30.77 16.22 -16.99
CA GLY A 56 -30.43 14.87 -17.43
C GLY A 56 -30.59 13.81 -16.36
N SER A 57 -30.35 12.57 -16.76
CA SER A 57 -30.27 11.41 -15.87
C SER A 57 -28.82 11.23 -15.34
N PRO A 58 -28.60 10.49 -14.24
CA PRO A 58 -27.25 10.23 -13.70
C PRO A 58 -26.28 9.64 -14.72
N GLY A 59 -26.77 8.76 -15.61
CA GLY A 59 -25.94 8.13 -16.67
C GLY A 59 -25.46 9.08 -17.78
N GLU A 60 -26.09 10.26 -17.90
CA GLU A 60 -25.70 11.30 -18.87
C GLU A 60 -24.72 12.32 -18.29
N ILE A 61 -24.37 12.19 -17.02
CA ILE A 61 -23.45 13.10 -16.31
C ILE A 61 -22.20 12.32 -15.90
N ALA A 62 -21.05 12.66 -16.47
CA ALA A 62 -19.77 12.13 -16.04
C ALA A 62 -19.10 13.09 -15.04
N VAL A 63 -18.58 12.56 -13.93
CA VAL A 63 -18.02 13.37 -12.85
C VAL A 63 -16.53 13.06 -12.68
N ALA A 64 -15.67 14.09 -12.73
CA ALA A 64 -14.26 13.98 -12.41
C ALA A 64 -13.96 14.42 -10.97
N ILE A 65 -13.08 13.67 -10.30
CA ILE A 65 -12.61 14.01 -8.95
C ILE A 65 -11.14 13.59 -8.80
N GLU A 66 -10.39 14.29 -7.96
CA GLU A 66 -8.96 13.95 -7.73
C GLU A 66 -8.79 12.67 -6.91
N VAL A 67 -9.66 12.43 -5.93
CA VAL A 67 -9.57 11.29 -5.02
C VAL A 67 -10.54 10.17 -5.42
N PRO A 68 -10.06 8.94 -5.66
CA PRO A 68 -10.86 7.85 -6.20
C PRO A 68 -11.71 7.09 -5.16
N HIS A 69 -11.93 7.65 -3.97
CA HIS A 69 -12.65 7.01 -2.86
C HIS A 69 -13.18 8.05 -1.86
N GLY A 70 -14.04 7.63 -0.99
CA GLY A 70 -14.59 8.45 0.08
C GLY A 70 -16.04 8.91 -0.17
N PRO A 71 -16.64 9.60 0.80
CA PRO A 71 -18.08 9.83 0.83
C PRO A 71 -18.66 10.53 -0.42
N VAL A 72 -17.90 11.45 -1.03
CA VAL A 72 -18.33 12.13 -2.27
C VAL A 72 -18.45 11.14 -3.42
N VAL A 73 -17.40 10.31 -3.63
CA VAL A 73 -17.36 9.29 -4.69
C VAL A 73 -18.45 8.24 -4.47
N GLU A 74 -18.55 7.73 -3.25
CA GLU A 74 -19.51 6.70 -2.86
C GLU A 74 -20.95 7.19 -3.04
N THR A 75 -21.28 8.41 -2.62
CA THR A 75 -22.60 9.01 -2.80
C THR A 75 -22.95 9.17 -4.29
N LEU A 76 -21.99 9.65 -5.11
CA LEU A 76 -22.23 9.79 -6.55
C LEU A 76 -22.46 8.45 -7.23
N MET A 77 -21.64 7.45 -6.91
CA MET A 77 -21.75 6.10 -7.49
C MET A 77 -23.05 5.42 -7.07
N ASP A 78 -23.48 5.55 -5.81
CA ASP A 78 -24.74 5.03 -5.29
C ASP A 78 -25.95 5.64 -6.00
N ARG A 79 -25.84 6.91 -6.41
CA ARG A 79 -26.85 7.63 -7.21
C ARG A 79 -26.76 7.36 -8.72
N GLY A 80 -25.83 6.49 -9.17
CA GLY A 80 -25.70 6.05 -10.57
C GLY A 80 -24.87 6.97 -11.48
N PHE A 81 -24.14 7.92 -10.92
CA PHE A 81 -23.21 8.76 -11.70
C PHE A 81 -21.96 7.99 -12.11
N ALA A 82 -21.47 8.25 -13.34
CA ALA A 82 -20.17 7.74 -13.79
C ALA A 82 -19.05 8.63 -13.25
N VAL A 83 -18.27 8.14 -12.28
CA VAL A 83 -17.21 8.88 -11.61
C VAL A 83 -15.85 8.48 -12.17
N TYR A 84 -15.00 9.46 -12.47
CA TYR A 84 -13.65 9.29 -13.02
C TYR A 84 -12.62 9.94 -12.11
N ALA A 85 -11.55 9.21 -11.78
CA ALA A 85 -10.45 9.76 -10.98
C ALA A 85 -9.39 10.38 -11.88
N ILE A 86 -8.97 11.60 -11.55
CA ILE A 86 -7.86 12.30 -12.22
C ILE A 86 -6.68 12.39 -11.27
N ASN A 87 -5.51 11.91 -11.71
CA ASN A 87 -4.31 11.96 -10.89
C ASN A 87 -3.87 13.43 -10.66
N PRO A 88 -3.45 13.84 -9.44
CA PRO A 88 -3.00 15.20 -9.14
C PRO A 88 -2.00 15.78 -10.13
N LYS A 89 -1.02 14.98 -10.59
CA LYS A 89 -0.03 15.43 -11.59
C LYS A 89 -0.61 15.60 -13.00
N GLN A 90 -1.68 14.90 -13.31
CA GLN A 90 -2.39 15.14 -14.56
C GLN A 90 -3.23 16.41 -14.46
N LEU A 91 -3.88 16.62 -13.31
CA LEU A 91 -4.63 17.85 -13.03
C LEU A 91 -3.74 19.09 -13.14
N ASP A 92 -2.54 19.08 -12.55
CA ASP A 92 -1.56 20.16 -12.70
C ASP A 92 -1.28 20.48 -14.18
N ARG A 93 -1.06 19.45 -15.02
CA ARG A 93 -0.81 19.64 -16.46
C ARG A 93 -2.04 20.08 -17.22
N PHE A 94 -3.23 19.67 -16.83
CA PHE A 94 -4.46 20.19 -17.40
C PHE A 94 -4.66 21.65 -17.03
N ARG A 95 -4.31 22.05 -15.79
CA ARG A 95 -4.36 23.44 -15.32
C ARG A 95 -3.43 24.37 -16.12
N ASP A 96 -2.24 23.90 -16.53
CA ASP A 96 -1.29 24.67 -17.37
C ASP A 96 -1.91 25.15 -18.69
N ARG A 97 -3.01 24.55 -19.17
CA ARG A 97 -3.76 25.00 -20.35
C ARG A 97 -4.55 26.27 -20.09
N PHE A 98 -4.91 26.55 -18.85
CA PHE A 98 -5.76 27.67 -18.46
C PHE A 98 -4.95 28.82 -17.82
N THR A 99 -3.88 28.50 -17.14
CA THR A 99 -3.02 29.51 -16.49
C THR A 99 -1.58 29.04 -16.38
N LEU A 100 -0.64 29.91 -16.78
CA LEU A 100 0.79 29.70 -16.61
C LEU A 100 1.32 30.27 -15.29
N ALA A 101 0.50 31.08 -14.60
CA ALA A 101 0.88 31.77 -13.39
C ALA A 101 0.94 30.87 -12.13
N GLY A 102 0.54 29.60 -12.24
CA GLY A 102 0.50 28.66 -11.10
C GLY A 102 -0.54 29.04 -10.02
N ALA A 103 -1.50 29.92 -10.33
CA ALA A 103 -2.58 30.25 -9.43
C ALA A 103 -3.42 29.01 -9.16
N LYS A 104 -3.69 28.74 -7.87
CA LYS A 104 -4.55 27.67 -7.40
C LYS A 104 -5.84 28.27 -6.87
N ASP A 105 -6.96 27.87 -7.47
CA ASP A 105 -8.31 28.24 -7.07
C ASP A 105 -9.20 27.01 -7.21
N ASP A 106 -9.95 26.68 -6.17
CA ASP A 106 -10.83 25.50 -6.12
C ASP A 106 -11.87 25.51 -7.26
N ARG A 107 -12.35 26.70 -7.68
CA ARG A 107 -13.22 26.85 -8.84
C ARG A 107 -12.53 26.47 -10.15
N LEU A 108 -11.31 26.98 -10.34
CA LEU A 108 -10.50 26.64 -11.50
C LEU A 108 -10.20 25.15 -11.54
N ASP A 109 -9.86 24.53 -10.41
CA ASP A 109 -9.56 23.10 -10.33
C ASP A 109 -10.79 22.25 -10.68
N ALA A 110 -11.98 22.62 -10.18
CA ALA A 110 -13.24 21.98 -10.57
C ALA A 110 -13.52 22.13 -12.08
N HIS A 111 -13.35 23.32 -12.65
CA HIS A 111 -13.51 23.56 -14.09
C HIS A 111 -12.52 22.76 -14.93
N VAL A 112 -11.23 22.75 -14.53
CA VAL A 112 -10.17 21.98 -15.22
C VAL A 112 -10.48 20.48 -15.22
N MET A 113 -11.02 19.94 -14.13
CA MET A 113 -11.44 18.53 -14.06
C MET A 113 -12.61 18.24 -15.00
N ALA A 114 -13.61 19.12 -15.07
CA ALA A 114 -14.74 18.99 -16.01
C ALA A 114 -14.26 19.05 -17.48
N ASP A 115 -13.37 20.00 -17.83
CA ASP A 115 -12.80 20.10 -19.16
C ASP A 115 -11.89 18.94 -19.53
N ALA A 116 -11.14 18.38 -18.55
CA ALA A 116 -10.35 17.17 -18.77
C ALA A 116 -11.22 15.96 -19.14
N LEU A 117 -12.40 15.80 -18.54
CA LEU A 117 -13.36 14.80 -18.99
C LEU A 117 -13.86 15.09 -20.41
N ARG A 118 -14.11 16.35 -20.73
CA ARG A 118 -14.59 16.74 -22.06
C ARG A 118 -13.59 16.35 -23.17
N THR A 119 -12.29 16.54 -22.93
CA THR A 119 -11.25 16.35 -23.95
C THR A 119 -10.61 14.98 -23.94
N ASP A 120 -10.46 14.36 -22.77
CA ASP A 120 -9.62 13.18 -22.59
C ASP A 120 -10.35 11.99 -21.93
N ARG A 121 -11.69 12.01 -21.82
CA ARG A 121 -12.49 10.95 -21.19
C ARG A 121 -12.17 9.56 -21.74
N HIS A 122 -11.91 9.43 -23.03
CA HIS A 122 -11.53 8.19 -23.70
C HIS A 122 -10.23 7.56 -23.17
N ARG A 123 -9.42 8.32 -22.43
CA ARG A 123 -8.18 7.86 -21.76
C ARG A 123 -8.38 7.59 -20.28
N LEU A 124 -9.53 7.94 -19.74
CA LEU A 124 -9.89 7.74 -18.34
C LEU A 124 -10.83 6.54 -18.23
N HIS A 125 -10.83 5.91 -17.07
CA HIS A 125 -11.73 4.79 -16.79
C HIS A 125 -12.67 5.19 -15.67
N PRO A 126 -13.99 4.91 -15.81
CA PRO A 126 -14.92 5.13 -14.71
C PRO A 126 -14.57 4.20 -13.55
N LEU A 127 -14.68 4.74 -12.34
CA LEU A 127 -14.52 3.96 -11.13
C LEU A 127 -15.61 2.88 -11.09
N GLN A 128 -15.23 1.71 -10.62
CA GLN A 128 -16.17 0.59 -10.42
C GLN A 128 -16.50 0.46 -8.94
N PRO A 129 -17.71 0.06 -8.58
CA PRO A 129 -18.06 -0.29 -7.21
C PRO A 129 -17.08 -1.33 -6.67
N THR A 130 -16.62 -1.10 -5.45
CA THR A 130 -15.71 -2.03 -4.76
C THR A 130 -16.52 -2.81 -3.73
N GLU A 131 -16.35 -4.13 -3.68
CA GLU A 131 -16.99 -4.98 -2.67
C GLU A 131 -16.68 -4.50 -1.25
N ALA A 132 -17.67 -4.54 -0.35
CA ALA A 132 -17.54 -4.10 1.03
C ALA A 132 -16.35 -4.77 1.75
N GLY A 133 -16.17 -6.09 1.55
CA GLY A 133 -15.03 -6.82 2.12
C GLY A 133 -13.67 -6.34 1.64
N VAL A 134 -13.57 -5.87 0.38
CA VAL A 134 -12.33 -5.30 -0.18
C VAL A 134 -12.07 -3.90 0.39
N ILE A 135 -13.13 -3.10 0.61
CA ILE A 135 -13.04 -1.80 1.27
C ILE A 135 -12.54 -1.98 2.70
N GLU A 136 -13.15 -2.90 3.46
CA GLU A 136 -12.73 -3.21 4.82
C GLU A 136 -11.29 -3.71 4.87
N LEU A 137 -10.89 -4.61 3.96
CA LEU A 137 -9.53 -5.10 3.82
C LEU A 137 -8.53 -3.95 3.58
N ARG A 138 -8.92 -2.96 2.78
CA ARG A 138 -8.11 -1.76 2.50
C ARG A 138 -7.87 -0.95 3.77
N GLU A 139 -8.92 -0.64 4.52
CA GLU A 139 -8.81 0.20 5.72
C GLU A 139 -8.00 -0.51 6.82
N TRP A 140 -8.23 -1.80 7.07
CA TRP A 140 -7.40 -2.58 7.99
C TRP A 140 -5.94 -2.67 7.56
N SER A 141 -5.68 -2.82 6.26
CA SER A 141 -4.31 -2.85 5.72
C SER A 141 -3.60 -1.52 5.90
N ARG A 142 -4.30 -0.38 5.69
CA ARG A 142 -3.76 0.97 5.91
C ARG A 142 -3.47 1.22 7.38
N MET A 143 -4.40 0.91 8.27
CA MET A 143 -4.20 0.97 9.72
C MET A 143 -2.97 0.15 10.14
N GLY A 144 -2.78 -1.04 9.56
CA GLY A 144 -1.61 -1.86 9.85
C GLY A 144 -0.28 -1.20 9.46
N ASP A 145 -0.24 -0.47 8.36
CA ASP A 145 0.97 0.24 7.94
C ASP A 145 1.25 1.46 8.82
N GLU A 146 0.24 2.23 9.21
CA GLU A 146 0.36 3.35 10.16
C GLU A 146 0.90 2.89 11.52
N LEU A 147 0.37 1.78 12.05
CA LEU A 147 0.84 1.18 13.30
C LEU A 147 2.29 0.67 13.21
N LYS A 148 2.71 0.12 12.05
CA LYS A 148 4.11 -0.27 11.83
C LYS A 148 5.05 0.94 11.85
N GLU A 149 4.65 2.03 11.21
CA GLU A 149 5.41 3.27 11.24
C GLU A 149 5.48 3.86 12.65
N GLU A 150 4.38 3.86 13.39
CA GLU A 150 4.37 4.30 14.79
C GLU A 150 5.29 3.42 15.64
N ARG A 151 5.25 2.09 15.45
CA ARG A 151 6.14 1.13 16.12
C ARG A 151 7.61 1.48 15.90
N VAL A 152 8.01 1.77 14.66
CA VAL A 152 9.38 2.17 14.33
C VAL A 152 9.75 3.51 14.98
N ARG A 153 8.87 4.51 14.91
CA ARG A 153 9.12 5.81 15.56
C ARG A 153 9.32 5.69 17.08
N LEU A 154 8.49 4.88 17.73
CA LEU A 154 8.60 4.65 19.19
C LEU A 154 9.88 3.88 19.54
N ALA A 155 10.25 2.85 18.75
CA ALA A 155 11.48 2.09 18.93
C ALA A 155 12.74 2.96 18.79
N ASN A 156 12.78 3.81 17.76
CA ASN A 156 13.89 4.75 17.55
C ASN A 156 14.05 5.70 18.75
N ARG A 157 12.93 6.26 19.25
CA ARG A 157 12.95 7.13 20.44
C ARG A 157 13.43 6.40 21.70
N ILE A 158 13.11 5.10 21.86
CA ILE A 158 13.67 4.28 22.95
C ILE A 158 15.18 4.12 22.75
N GLY A 159 15.61 3.84 21.51
CA GLY A 159 17.04 3.73 21.16
C GLY A 159 17.81 5.01 21.50
N ASP A 160 17.28 6.17 21.14
CA ASP A 160 17.88 7.48 21.43
C ASP A 160 18.04 7.72 22.94
N GLN A 161 17.01 7.34 23.73
CA GLN A 161 17.10 7.46 25.20
C GLN A 161 18.13 6.48 25.76
N LEU A 162 18.15 5.20 25.33
CA LEU A 162 19.11 4.20 25.78
C LEU A 162 20.55 4.60 25.45
N TRP A 163 20.79 5.14 24.27
CA TRP A 163 22.11 5.64 23.86
C TRP A 163 22.66 6.68 24.86
N ARG A 164 21.81 7.50 25.44
CA ARG A 164 22.21 8.61 26.33
C ARG A 164 22.70 8.13 27.69
N TYR A 165 22.21 6.99 28.25
CA TYR A 165 22.57 6.58 29.59
C TYR A 165 22.84 5.08 29.75
N TYR A 166 22.37 4.24 28.84
CA TYR A 166 22.46 2.79 28.96
C TYR A 166 22.70 2.11 27.59
N PRO A 167 23.77 2.48 26.85
CA PRO A 167 24.00 1.94 25.50
C PRO A 167 24.25 0.44 25.48
N GLN A 168 24.65 -0.19 26.61
CA GLN A 168 24.80 -1.63 26.73
C GLN A 168 23.51 -2.39 26.41
N ALA A 169 22.35 -1.81 26.72
CA ALA A 169 21.04 -2.42 26.41
C ALA A 169 20.78 -2.51 24.90
N LEU A 170 21.38 -1.63 24.07
CA LEU A 170 21.28 -1.69 22.62
C LEU A 170 21.99 -2.89 21.99
N LYS A 171 22.94 -3.51 22.72
CA LYS A 171 23.66 -4.69 22.25
C LYS A 171 22.86 -5.99 22.41
N VAL A 172 21.80 -5.97 23.20
CA VAL A 172 21.00 -7.16 23.52
C VAL A 172 20.10 -7.57 22.33
N THR A 173 19.61 -6.59 21.55
CA THR A 173 18.73 -6.85 20.41
C THR A 173 18.68 -5.67 19.45
N ASP A 174 18.53 -5.97 18.15
CA ASP A 174 18.24 -4.98 17.12
C ASP A 174 16.76 -4.57 17.11
N ASP A 175 15.85 -5.39 17.66
CA ASP A 175 14.41 -5.08 17.77
C ASP A 175 14.05 -4.57 19.16
N LEU A 176 14.24 -3.28 19.39
CA LEU A 176 13.88 -2.59 20.64
C LEU A 176 12.36 -2.54 20.88
N ALA A 177 11.55 -2.84 19.86
CA ALA A 177 10.09 -2.90 19.97
C ALA A 177 9.58 -4.30 20.37
N ALA A 178 10.44 -5.29 20.47
CA ALA A 178 10.04 -6.64 20.85
C ALA A 178 9.51 -6.68 22.30
N ASN A 179 8.38 -7.37 22.52
CA ASN A 179 7.74 -7.43 23.84
C ASN A 179 8.68 -7.98 24.92
N TRP A 180 9.49 -8.99 24.58
CA TRP A 180 10.46 -9.56 25.51
C TRP A 180 11.51 -8.54 25.95
N PHE A 181 12.00 -7.69 25.04
CA PHE A 181 12.95 -6.64 25.35
C PHE A 181 12.32 -5.56 26.26
N LEU A 182 11.07 -5.16 25.96
CA LEU A 182 10.32 -4.20 26.79
C LEU A 182 10.03 -4.75 28.19
N GLU A 183 9.89 -6.06 28.33
CA GLU A 183 9.73 -6.73 29.63
C GLU A 183 11.06 -6.80 30.37
N LEU A 184 12.14 -7.22 29.69
CA LEU A 184 13.51 -7.23 30.23
C LEU A 184 13.92 -5.83 30.71
N TRP A 185 13.73 -4.81 29.87
CA TRP A 185 14.04 -3.43 30.25
C TRP A 185 13.23 -2.99 31.49
N GLY A 186 12.00 -3.45 31.62
CA GLY A 186 11.13 -3.16 32.78
C GLY A 186 11.74 -3.60 34.13
N ILE A 187 12.50 -4.68 34.16
CA ILE A 187 13.20 -5.16 35.37
C ILE A 187 14.62 -4.60 35.50
N VAL A 188 15.26 -4.21 34.40
CA VAL A 188 16.64 -3.67 34.38
C VAL A 188 16.72 -2.29 33.67
N PRO A 189 15.96 -1.29 34.15
CA PRO A 189 15.86 0.03 33.47
C PRO A 189 17.14 0.87 33.60
N THR A 190 18.09 0.49 34.45
CA THR A 190 19.36 1.18 34.66
C THR A 190 20.49 0.19 34.89
N PRO A 191 21.77 0.59 34.65
CA PRO A 191 22.94 -0.24 34.97
C PRO A 191 22.98 -0.69 36.42
N ALA A 192 22.59 0.17 37.35
CA ALA A 192 22.53 -0.16 38.80
C ALA A 192 21.53 -1.28 39.13
N LYS A 193 20.39 -1.31 38.40
CA LYS A 193 19.42 -2.43 38.52
C LYS A 193 19.95 -3.72 37.89
N ALA A 194 20.62 -3.61 36.73
CA ALA A 194 21.25 -4.78 36.08
C ALA A 194 22.28 -5.47 36.97
N ALA A 195 23.07 -4.70 37.71
CA ALA A 195 24.06 -5.24 38.64
C ALA A 195 23.45 -6.19 39.71
N ARG A 196 22.17 -5.97 40.08
CA ARG A 196 21.46 -6.68 41.17
C ARG A 196 20.43 -7.70 40.68
N VAL A 197 20.13 -7.75 39.37
CA VAL A 197 19.13 -8.68 38.85
C VAL A 197 19.66 -10.12 38.85
N ALA A 198 18.82 -11.06 39.25
CA ALA A 198 19.15 -12.48 39.24
C ALA A 198 19.01 -13.04 37.81
N GLU A 199 19.94 -13.91 37.40
CA GLU A 199 19.92 -14.62 36.14
C GLU A 199 18.60 -15.34 35.86
N LYS A 200 18.03 -16.01 36.87
CA LYS A 200 16.74 -16.71 36.81
C LYS A 200 15.60 -15.78 36.32
N SER A 201 15.63 -14.50 36.68
CA SER A 201 14.61 -13.54 36.26
C SER A 201 14.71 -13.23 34.77
N VAL A 202 15.92 -13.10 34.23
CA VAL A 202 16.19 -12.91 32.80
C VAL A 202 15.84 -14.20 32.05
N ALA A 203 16.29 -15.35 32.50
CA ALA A 203 16.00 -16.65 31.91
C ALA A 203 14.49 -16.89 31.77
N ARG A 204 13.70 -16.53 32.78
CA ARG A 204 12.23 -16.65 32.76
C ARG A 204 11.60 -15.81 31.63
N ILE A 205 12.06 -14.57 31.40
CA ILE A 205 11.57 -13.71 30.33
C ILE A 205 11.93 -14.33 28.97
N LEU A 206 13.19 -14.74 28.78
CA LEU A 206 13.62 -15.36 27.53
C LEU A 206 12.82 -16.63 27.21
N ALA A 207 12.58 -17.48 28.21
CA ALA A 207 11.77 -18.69 28.06
C ALA A 207 10.31 -18.38 27.73
N ALA A 208 9.68 -17.43 28.44
CA ALA A 208 8.28 -17.02 28.18
C ALA A 208 8.07 -16.51 26.75
N HIS A 209 9.06 -15.85 26.20
CA HIS A 209 9.03 -15.32 24.82
C HIS A 209 9.72 -16.25 23.80
N ARG A 210 10.15 -17.45 24.19
CA ARG A 210 10.82 -18.44 23.33
C ARG A 210 12.07 -17.88 22.60
N ILE A 211 12.83 -17.02 23.30
CA ILE A 211 14.08 -16.46 22.76
C ILE A 211 15.19 -17.50 22.96
N ARG A 212 15.81 -17.93 21.83
CA ARG A 212 16.87 -18.96 21.82
C ARG A 212 18.19 -18.46 21.26
N ARG A 213 18.23 -17.27 20.68
CA ARG A 213 19.41 -16.68 20.03
C ARG A 213 20.44 -16.11 21.00
N ILE A 214 20.04 -15.85 22.23
CA ILE A 214 20.86 -15.33 23.32
C ILE A 214 20.38 -15.95 24.64
N ASP A 215 21.26 -16.28 25.54
CA ASP A 215 20.95 -16.80 26.84
C ASP A 215 20.99 -15.73 27.95
N ALA A 216 20.59 -16.10 29.17
CA ALA A 216 20.51 -15.15 30.28
C ALA A 216 21.88 -14.68 30.74
N VAL A 217 22.90 -15.55 30.65
CA VAL A 217 24.28 -15.24 31.05
C VAL A 217 24.84 -14.16 30.15
N GLU A 218 24.69 -14.33 28.84
CA GLU A 218 25.17 -13.38 27.85
C GLU A 218 24.41 -12.03 27.92
N VAL A 219 23.09 -12.06 28.10
CA VAL A 219 22.29 -10.83 28.35
C VAL A 219 22.85 -10.09 29.57
N LEU A 220 23.08 -10.77 30.68
CA LEU A 220 23.63 -10.15 31.88
C LEU A 220 25.06 -9.66 31.70
N ARG A 221 25.89 -10.39 30.96
CA ARG A 221 27.26 -9.96 30.62
C ARG A 221 27.25 -8.63 29.90
N LEU A 222 26.38 -8.49 28.87
CA LEU A 222 26.22 -7.25 28.12
C LEU A 222 25.71 -6.10 28.99
N LEU A 223 24.64 -6.34 29.76
CA LEU A 223 24.01 -5.31 30.58
C LEU A 223 24.89 -4.82 31.75
N LYS A 224 25.82 -5.66 32.24
CA LYS A 224 26.75 -5.34 33.30
C LYS A 224 28.08 -4.75 32.83
N GLU A 225 28.30 -4.58 31.53
CA GLU A 225 29.45 -3.86 31.03
C GLU A 225 29.58 -2.48 31.69
N LYS A 226 30.83 -1.97 31.79
CA LYS A 226 31.09 -0.68 32.45
C LYS A 226 30.13 0.41 31.91
N PRO A 227 29.33 1.02 32.78
CA PRO A 227 28.39 2.05 32.35
C PRO A 227 29.12 3.33 31.95
N ILE A 228 28.51 4.11 31.06
CA ILE A 228 28.95 5.46 30.78
C ILE A 228 28.63 6.39 31.96
N ALA A 229 29.50 7.37 32.18
CA ALA A 229 29.21 8.42 33.14
C ALA A 229 28.22 9.43 32.56
N VAL A 230 27.18 9.74 33.32
CA VAL A 230 26.14 10.73 32.93
C VAL A 230 25.90 11.71 34.06
N ALA A 231 25.40 12.90 33.72
CA ALA A 231 25.00 13.90 34.71
C ALA A 231 23.88 13.36 35.63
N PRO A 232 23.86 13.74 36.89
CA PRO A 232 22.77 13.40 37.82
C PRO A 232 21.41 13.75 37.25
N GLY A 233 20.41 12.87 37.41
CA GLY A 233 19.05 13.03 36.87
C GLY A 233 18.85 12.52 35.44
N THR A 234 19.94 12.32 34.66
CA THR A 234 19.83 11.84 33.27
C THR A 234 19.22 10.44 33.17
N ALA A 235 19.73 9.50 33.97
CA ALA A 235 19.24 8.10 33.93
C ALA A 235 17.78 8.01 34.43
N GLU A 236 17.42 8.75 35.46
CA GLU A 236 16.09 8.82 36.03
C GLU A 236 15.07 9.36 35.02
N ALA A 237 15.37 10.53 34.41
CA ALA A 237 14.51 11.17 33.41
C ALA A 237 14.36 10.29 32.14
N ALA A 238 15.48 9.78 31.61
CA ALA A 238 15.47 8.91 30.43
C ALA A 238 14.72 7.59 30.68
N SER A 239 14.93 6.94 31.83
CA SER A 239 14.19 5.73 32.17
C SER A 239 12.70 5.97 32.40
N ALA A 240 12.31 7.12 32.96
CA ALA A 240 10.89 7.50 33.05
C ALA A 240 10.27 7.71 31.67
N HIS A 241 10.99 8.36 30.76
CA HIS A 241 10.56 8.56 29.37
C HIS A 241 10.40 7.21 28.64
N ILE A 242 11.40 6.32 28.73
CA ILE A 242 11.29 4.98 28.11
C ILE A 242 10.09 4.21 28.69
N ARG A 243 9.82 4.31 29.98
CA ARG A 243 8.66 3.65 30.60
C ARG A 243 7.34 4.11 29.97
N ALA A 244 7.21 5.40 29.68
CA ALA A 244 6.04 5.94 28.97
C ALA A 244 5.96 5.44 27.51
N LEU A 245 7.09 5.45 26.78
CA LEU A 245 7.18 4.94 25.41
C LEU A 245 6.88 3.44 25.35
N ALA A 246 7.41 2.65 26.27
CA ALA A 246 7.21 1.19 26.34
C ALA A 246 5.72 0.81 26.52
N LYS A 247 4.97 1.59 27.33
CA LYS A 247 3.52 1.38 27.47
C LYS A 247 2.79 1.58 26.15
N ARG A 248 3.11 2.65 25.42
CA ARG A 248 2.55 2.91 24.09
C ARG A 248 2.95 1.81 23.10
N LEU A 249 4.20 1.43 23.08
CA LEU A 249 4.72 0.41 22.17
C LEU A 249 4.07 -0.96 22.39
N LYS A 250 3.84 -1.34 23.66
CA LYS A 250 3.07 -2.56 23.99
C LYS A 250 1.62 -2.49 23.48
N LEU A 251 1.00 -1.30 23.51
CA LEU A 251 -0.34 -1.10 22.93
C LEU A 251 -0.31 -1.27 21.41
N VAL A 252 0.62 -0.60 20.73
CA VAL A 252 0.80 -0.72 19.27
C VAL A 252 1.04 -2.16 18.85
N ASN A 253 1.89 -2.91 19.58
CA ASN A 253 2.12 -4.33 19.32
C ASN A 253 0.85 -5.19 19.46
N ARG A 254 -0.05 -4.87 20.41
CA ARG A 254 -1.36 -5.54 20.54
C ARG A 254 -2.29 -5.20 19.41
N GLN A 255 -2.35 -3.93 18.99
CA GLN A 255 -3.15 -3.47 17.87
C GLN A 255 -2.69 -4.11 16.55
N LEU A 256 -1.38 -4.19 16.30
CA LEU A 256 -0.83 -4.91 15.14
C LEU A 256 -1.26 -6.38 15.10
N LYS A 257 -1.26 -7.07 16.26
CA LYS A 257 -1.77 -8.45 16.33
C LYS A 257 -3.27 -8.54 16.05
N ALA A 258 -4.04 -7.53 16.43
CA ALA A 258 -5.48 -7.47 16.11
C ALA A 258 -5.71 -7.24 14.62
N VAL A 259 -4.98 -6.29 14.01
CA VAL A 259 -5.00 -6.06 12.56
C VAL A 259 -4.63 -7.33 11.80
N ASP A 260 -3.56 -8.03 12.21
CA ASP A 260 -3.12 -9.26 11.57
C ASP A 260 -4.22 -10.33 11.57
N ARG A 261 -4.94 -10.49 12.69
CA ARG A 261 -6.08 -11.43 12.79
C ARG A 261 -7.25 -11.02 11.89
N GLN A 262 -7.55 -9.72 11.84
CA GLN A 262 -8.64 -9.22 11.02
C GLN A 262 -8.33 -9.38 9.52
N LEU A 263 -7.10 -9.11 9.10
CA LEU A 263 -6.68 -9.33 7.72
C LEU A 263 -6.73 -10.82 7.32
N ASP A 264 -6.41 -11.74 8.24
CA ASP A 264 -6.54 -13.17 7.99
C ASP A 264 -8.02 -13.59 7.89
N ALA A 265 -8.89 -13.07 8.76
CA ALA A 265 -10.33 -13.35 8.74
C ALA A 265 -10.99 -12.84 7.43
N LEU A 266 -10.73 -11.58 7.07
CA LEU A 266 -11.25 -11.00 5.82
C LEU A 266 -10.72 -11.74 4.59
N SER A 267 -9.43 -12.12 4.60
CA SER A 267 -8.86 -12.90 3.51
C SER A 267 -9.51 -14.29 3.39
N ALA A 268 -9.89 -14.91 4.52
CA ALA A 268 -10.59 -16.18 4.52
C ALA A 268 -12.03 -16.02 4.00
N GLN A 269 -12.74 -14.97 4.41
CA GLN A 269 -14.08 -14.66 3.91
C GLN A 269 -14.08 -14.41 2.39
N LEU A 270 -13.16 -13.57 1.90
CA LEU A 270 -12.99 -13.30 0.47
C LEU A 270 -12.51 -14.52 -0.32
N GLY A 271 -11.90 -15.50 0.33
CA GLY A 271 -11.43 -16.76 -0.24
C GLY A 271 -12.43 -17.92 -0.14
N ALA A 272 -13.50 -17.78 0.67
CA ALA A 272 -14.56 -18.76 0.75
C ALA A 272 -15.31 -18.81 -0.59
N ALA A 273 -15.53 -20.03 -1.10
CA ALA A 273 -16.43 -20.22 -2.23
C ALA A 273 -17.84 -19.87 -1.77
N GLU A 274 -18.63 -19.21 -2.62
CA GLU A 274 -20.08 -19.29 -2.51
C GLU A 274 -20.44 -20.72 -2.93
N ASP A 275 -21.13 -21.44 -2.06
CA ASP A 275 -21.71 -22.72 -2.42
C ASP A 275 -22.79 -22.44 -3.46
N ASP A 276 -22.44 -22.54 -4.74
CA ASP A 276 -23.43 -22.59 -5.81
C ASP A 276 -24.15 -23.93 -5.70
N GLU A 277 -25.46 -23.91 -5.54
CA GLU A 277 -26.35 -25.05 -5.50
C GLU A 277 -26.24 -25.98 -6.74
N ALA A 278 -25.37 -25.65 -7.69
CA ALA A 278 -25.22 -26.33 -8.98
C ALA A 278 -24.05 -27.33 -9.09
N GLY A 279 -23.30 -27.60 -8.01
CA GLY A 279 -22.29 -28.69 -8.00
C GLY A 279 -21.10 -28.51 -8.99
N GLN A 280 -20.87 -27.31 -9.50
CA GLN A 280 -19.71 -27.01 -10.34
C GLN A 280 -18.48 -26.73 -9.46
N VAL A 281 -17.32 -27.19 -9.91
CA VAL A 281 -16.02 -27.02 -9.25
C VAL A 281 -15.83 -25.55 -8.87
N SER A 282 -15.83 -25.28 -7.58
CA SER A 282 -15.61 -23.95 -6.98
C SER A 282 -14.43 -23.24 -7.64
N GLU A 283 -14.72 -22.15 -8.32
CA GLU A 283 -13.68 -21.29 -8.91
C GLU A 283 -12.79 -20.73 -7.79
N GLN A 284 -11.49 -20.95 -7.90
CA GLN A 284 -10.56 -20.46 -6.90
C GLN A 284 -10.51 -18.93 -6.90
N ARG A 285 -10.83 -18.34 -5.75
CA ARG A 285 -10.87 -16.89 -5.61
C ARG A 285 -9.48 -16.25 -5.65
N ASP A 286 -9.43 -15.01 -6.08
CA ASP A 286 -8.20 -14.24 -6.29
C ASP A 286 -7.28 -14.23 -5.08
N VAL A 287 -7.83 -14.13 -3.87
CA VAL A 287 -7.04 -14.13 -2.63
C VAL A 287 -6.26 -15.45 -2.44
N THR A 288 -6.90 -16.58 -2.75
CA THR A 288 -6.28 -17.92 -2.65
C THR A 288 -5.18 -18.09 -3.69
N ILE A 289 -5.44 -17.66 -4.92
CA ILE A 289 -4.45 -17.69 -6.02
C ILE A 289 -3.25 -16.79 -5.66
N LEU A 290 -3.45 -15.55 -5.22
CA LEU A 290 -2.36 -14.66 -4.85
C LEU A 290 -1.53 -15.20 -3.68
N ARG A 291 -2.18 -15.77 -2.65
CA ARG A 291 -1.49 -16.35 -1.48
C ARG A 291 -0.70 -17.62 -1.79
N SER A 292 -1.01 -18.30 -2.88
CA SER A 292 -0.23 -19.46 -3.33
C SER A 292 1.15 -19.06 -3.91
N LEU A 293 1.32 -17.82 -4.34
CA LEU A 293 2.58 -17.33 -4.91
C LEU A 293 3.69 -17.23 -3.86
N PRO A 294 4.93 -17.63 -4.19
CA PRO A 294 6.05 -17.57 -3.28
C PRO A 294 6.31 -16.13 -2.82
N GLY A 295 6.32 -15.92 -1.51
CA GLY A 295 6.57 -14.62 -0.90
C GLY A 295 5.36 -13.70 -0.74
N VAL A 296 4.18 -14.09 -1.19
CA VAL A 296 2.93 -13.37 -0.92
C VAL A 296 2.40 -13.78 0.46
N GLY A 297 2.66 -12.94 1.44
CA GLY A 297 2.03 -13.04 2.77
C GLY A 297 0.74 -12.20 2.85
N ARG A 298 0.08 -12.25 4.04
CA ARG A 298 -1.19 -11.53 4.28
C ARG A 298 -1.15 -10.06 3.86
N THR A 299 -0.12 -9.31 4.28
CA THR A 299 0.00 -7.88 3.98
C THR A 299 0.14 -7.61 2.49
N VAL A 300 0.95 -8.40 1.76
CA VAL A 300 1.13 -8.24 0.32
C VAL A 300 -0.18 -8.54 -0.41
N ALA A 301 -0.85 -9.65 -0.07
CA ALA A 301 -2.14 -10.01 -0.65
C ALA A 301 -3.19 -8.94 -0.39
N ALA A 302 -3.34 -8.50 0.87
CA ALA A 302 -4.29 -7.45 1.24
C ALA A 302 -4.03 -6.13 0.48
N THR A 303 -2.76 -5.71 0.38
CA THR A 303 -2.40 -4.48 -0.34
C THR A 303 -2.68 -4.60 -1.85
N LEU A 304 -2.37 -5.74 -2.47
CA LEU A 304 -2.65 -5.95 -3.90
C LEU A 304 -4.16 -5.95 -4.17
N LEU A 305 -4.94 -6.72 -3.41
CA LEU A 305 -6.38 -6.83 -3.58
C LEU A 305 -7.11 -5.51 -3.34
N SER A 306 -6.65 -4.71 -2.39
CA SER A 306 -7.34 -3.48 -2.01
C SER A 306 -6.89 -2.25 -2.80
N GLU A 307 -5.59 -2.05 -3.01
CA GLU A 307 -5.06 -0.85 -3.69
C GLU A 307 -4.89 -1.02 -5.20
N ALA A 308 -4.91 -2.25 -5.71
CA ALA A 308 -4.84 -2.55 -7.13
C ALA A 308 -6.11 -3.29 -7.61
N ASN A 309 -7.24 -3.14 -6.91
CA ASN A 309 -8.46 -3.89 -7.14
C ASN A 309 -8.92 -3.83 -8.61
N GLU A 310 -9.09 -2.65 -9.17
CA GLU A 310 -9.59 -2.45 -10.53
C GLU A 310 -8.69 -3.14 -11.60
N PRO A 311 -7.36 -2.86 -11.68
CA PRO A 311 -6.53 -3.53 -12.67
C PRO A 311 -6.38 -5.04 -12.40
N LEU A 312 -6.51 -5.51 -11.14
CA LEU A 312 -6.53 -6.94 -10.84
C LEU A 312 -7.80 -7.60 -11.33
N GLN A 313 -8.97 -7.02 -11.11
CA GLN A 313 -10.25 -7.54 -11.62
C GLN A 313 -10.25 -7.65 -13.15
N ARG A 314 -9.67 -6.67 -13.84
CA ARG A 314 -9.52 -6.70 -15.30
C ARG A 314 -8.36 -7.56 -15.80
N ARG A 315 -7.56 -8.15 -14.90
CA ARG A 315 -6.34 -8.90 -15.23
C ARG A 315 -5.35 -8.08 -16.06
N ASP A 316 -5.39 -6.74 -15.91
CA ASP A 316 -4.59 -5.81 -16.70
C ASP A 316 -3.17 -5.66 -16.14
N TYR A 317 -2.29 -6.55 -16.61
CA TYR A 317 -0.87 -6.49 -16.26
C TYR A 317 -0.22 -5.14 -16.67
N HIS A 318 -0.64 -4.56 -17.79
CA HIS A 318 -0.05 -3.31 -18.30
C HIS A 318 -0.40 -2.12 -17.42
N ALA A 319 -1.59 -2.08 -16.83
CA ALA A 319 -2.00 -1.08 -15.84
C ALA A 319 -1.32 -1.32 -14.47
N LEU A 320 -1.15 -2.57 -14.05
CA LEU A 320 -0.48 -2.91 -12.78
C LEU A 320 0.99 -2.47 -12.72
N ARG A 321 1.72 -2.62 -13.81
CA ARG A 321 3.17 -2.29 -13.86
C ARG A 321 3.50 -0.86 -13.46
N PRO A 322 2.91 0.18 -14.09
CA PRO A 322 3.16 1.56 -13.67
C PRO A 322 2.60 1.86 -12.29
N LEU A 323 1.44 1.31 -11.93
CA LEU A 323 0.82 1.50 -10.63
C LEU A 323 1.71 0.96 -9.49
N CYS A 324 2.30 -0.22 -9.67
CA CYS A 324 3.24 -0.83 -8.73
C CYS A 324 4.68 -0.28 -8.85
N GLY A 325 4.95 0.67 -9.74
CA GLY A 325 6.26 1.28 -9.91
C GLY A 325 7.35 0.38 -10.48
N VAL A 326 6.99 -0.77 -11.08
CA VAL A 326 7.96 -1.70 -11.68
C VAL A 326 8.27 -1.38 -13.14
N ALA A 327 7.35 -0.73 -13.86
CA ALA A 327 7.58 -0.26 -15.21
C ALA A 327 8.59 0.91 -15.22
N PRO A 328 9.73 0.79 -15.91
CA PRO A 328 10.70 1.88 -15.99
C PRO A 328 10.13 3.05 -16.80
N VAL A 329 10.73 4.24 -16.62
CA VAL A 329 10.48 5.42 -17.46
C VAL A 329 11.67 5.63 -18.36
N THR A 330 11.43 5.61 -19.67
CA THR A 330 12.45 5.95 -20.66
C THR A 330 12.37 7.45 -20.95
N ARG A 331 13.50 8.14 -20.80
CA ARG A 331 13.69 9.50 -21.31
C ARG A 331 14.65 9.44 -22.48
N GLN A 332 14.19 9.93 -23.62
CA GLN A 332 15.01 9.99 -24.82
C GLN A 332 14.98 11.43 -25.37
N SER A 333 16.16 11.98 -25.60
CA SER A 333 16.35 13.29 -26.23
C SER A 333 17.51 13.14 -27.22
N GLY A 334 17.20 13.28 -28.50
CA GLY A 334 18.14 13.02 -29.58
C GLY A 334 18.73 11.60 -29.47
N LYS A 335 20.06 11.51 -29.46
CA LYS A 335 20.81 10.23 -29.34
C LYS A 335 20.90 9.68 -27.91
N ARG A 336 20.55 10.48 -26.89
CA ARG A 336 20.66 10.07 -25.48
C ARG A 336 19.38 9.38 -25.00
N LYS A 337 19.48 8.10 -24.63
CA LYS A 337 18.40 7.31 -24.03
C LYS A 337 18.76 6.94 -22.59
N THR A 338 17.95 7.35 -21.64
CA THR A 338 18.13 7.06 -20.21
C THR A 338 16.91 6.34 -19.66
N VAL A 339 17.14 5.27 -18.90
CA VAL A 339 16.06 4.50 -18.26
C VAL A 339 16.10 4.79 -16.76
N LEU A 340 15.02 5.39 -16.26
CA LEU A 340 14.90 5.84 -14.87
C LEU A 340 13.87 5.01 -14.11
N MET A 341 14.01 5.00 -12.79
CA MET A 341 12.98 4.44 -11.91
C MET A 341 11.73 5.32 -11.96
N ARG A 342 10.56 4.69 -12.11
CA ARG A 342 9.27 5.39 -12.04
C ARG A 342 9.02 5.89 -10.61
N GLN A 343 8.79 7.19 -10.48
CA GLN A 343 8.39 7.82 -9.21
C GLN A 343 6.86 7.95 -9.11
N ALA A 344 6.19 8.22 -10.24
CA ALA A 344 4.74 8.32 -10.31
C ALA A 344 4.13 6.89 -10.25
N CYS A 345 3.88 6.39 -9.06
CA CYS A 345 3.30 5.08 -8.75
C CYS A 345 2.63 5.15 -7.38
N HIS A 346 1.82 4.14 -7.07
CA HIS A 346 1.20 4.01 -5.75
C HIS A 346 2.24 3.56 -4.69
N PRO A 347 2.56 4.36 -3.66
CA PRO A 347 3.68 4.07 -2.75
C PRO A 347 3.53 2.74 -2.01
N ARG A 348 2.31 2.41 -1.53
CA ARG A 348 2.05 1.15 -0.81
C ARG A 348 2.22 -0.06 -1.71
N LEU A 349 1.71 -0.01 -2.95
CA LEU A 349 1.89 -1.09 -3.93
C LEU A 349 3.36 -1.28 -4.29
N ARG A 350 4.10 -0.20 -4.52
CA ARG A 350 5.55 -0.27 -4.76
C ARG A 350 6.28 -0.97 -3.63
N ASN A 351 5.96 -0.62 -2.38
CA ASN A 351 6.56 -1.25 -1.21
C ASN A 351 6.15 -2.73 -1.09
N ALA A 352 4.87 -3.04 -1.30
CA ALA A 352 4.37 -4.42 -1.25
C ALA A 352 5.07 -5.32 -2.28
N VAL A 353 5.17 -4.90 -3.54
CA VAL A 353 5.83 -5.71 -4.59
C VAL A 353 7.35 -5.78 -4.40
N TYR A 354 7.97 -4.75 -3.82
CA TYR A 354 9.38 -4.80 -3.43
C TYR A 354 9.64 -5.87 -2.37
N HIS A 355 8.84 -5.89 -1.31
CA HIS A 355 8.95 -6.89 -0.25
C HIS A 355 8.60 -8.29 -0.77
N TRP A 356 7.59 -8.41 -1.61
CA TRP A 356 7.26 -9.66 -2.29
C TRP A 356 8.44 -10.20 -3.08
N ALA A 357 9.05 -9.41 -3.96
CA ALA A 357 10.22 -9.83 -4.73
C ALA A 357 11.40 -10.23 -3.82
N ARG A 358 11.64 -9.47 -2.72
CA ARG A 358 12.69 -9.77 -1.75
C ARG A 358 12.50 -11.12 -1.06
N ILE A 359 11.26 -11.50 -0.74
CA ILE A 359 10.97 -12.81 -0.14
C ILE A 359 10.96 -13.90 -1.20
N ALA A 360 10.43 -13.61 -2.41
CA ALA A 360 10.40 -14.58 -3.49
C ALA A 360 11.81 -15.06 -3.88
N ILE A 361 12.82 -14.19 -3.98
CA ILE A 361 14.21 -14.60 -4.27
C ILE A 361 14.83 -15.50 -3.18
N GLN A 362 14.27 -15.51 -1.98
CA GLN A 362 14.72 -16.39 -0.89
C GLN A 362 14.04 -17.76 -0.95
N ARG A 363 12.77 -17.82 -1.39
CA ARG A 363 11.91 -19.00 -1.31
C ARG A 363 11.71 -19.72 -2.63
N ASP A 364 11.82 -19.03 -3.77
CA ASP A 364 11.60 -19.58 -5.11
C ASP A 364 12.90 -19.58 -5.91
N GLN A 365 13.29 -20.76 -6.40
CA GLN A 365 14.53 -20.96 -7.16
C GLN A 365 14.54 -20.16 -8.47
N THR A 366 13.41 -20.09 -9.17
CA THR A 366 13.28 -19.36 -10.44
C THR A 366 13.46 -17.86 -10.26
N SER A 367 12.86 -17.29 -9.20
CA SER A 367 13.05 -15.88 -8.85
C SER A 367 14.48 -15.58 -8.44
N ARG A 368 15.11 -16.48 -7.68
CA ARG A 368 16.53 -16.39 -7.29
C ARG A 368 17.45 -16.41 -8.51
N ALA A 369 17.26 -17.37 -9.40
CA ALA A 369 18.06 -17.50 -10.63
C ALA A 369 17.99 -16.23 -11.49
N LYS A 370 16.75 -15.68 -11.70
CA LYS A 370 16.56 -14.42 -12.42
C LYS A 370 17.28 -13.26 -11.74
N TYR A 371 17.16 -13.14 -10.41
CA TYR A 371 17.85 -12.09 -9.66
C TYR A 371 19.36 -12.19 -9.82
N THR A 372 19.95 -13.38 -9.64
CA THR A 372 21.40 -13.60 -9.75
C THR A 372 21.91 -13.27 -11.15
N ALA A 373 21.22 -13.73 -12.20
CA ALA A 373 21.58 -13.41 -13.59
C ALA A 373 21.56 -11.91 -13.87
N LEU A 374 20.59 -11.17 -13.32
CA LEU A 374 20.54 -9.70 -13.44
C LEU A 374 21.68 -9.02 -12.70
N ARG A 375 22.06 -9.50 -11.51
CA ARG A 375 23.20 -8.99 -10.74
C ARG A 375 24.52 -9.22 -11.48
N GLN A 376 24.71 -10.39 -12.06
CA GLN A 376 25.88 -10.72 -12.90
C GLN A 376 25.97 -9.81 -14.13
N ARG A 377 24.84 -9.38 -14.70
CA ARG A 377 24.77 -8.39 -15.80
C ARG A 377 24.99 -6.94 -15.33
N GLY A 378 25.45 -6.70 -14.11
CA GLY A 378 25.76 -5.37 -13.58
C GLY A 378 24.54 -4.55 -13.12
N LYS A 379 23.32 -5.13 -13.05
CA LYS A 379 22.16 -4.42 -12.52
C LYS A 379 22.30 -4.20 -11.01
N SER A 380 21.91 -3.02 -10.53
CA SER A 380 21.87 -2.75 -9.08
C SER A 380 20.86 -3.65 -8.36
N HIS A 381 20.99 -3.82 -7.04
CA HIS A 381 20.05 -4.59 -6.21
C HIS A 381 18.59 -4.18 -6.48
N GLY A 382 18.29 -2.88 -6.41
CA GLY A 382 16.95 -2.36 -6.65
C GLY A 382 16.44 -2.56 -8.08
N GLN A 383 17.31 -2.49 -9.10
CA GLN A 383 16.93 -2.78 -10.49
C GLN A 383 16.61 -4.27 -10.68
N ALA A 384 17.41 -5.15 -10.11
CA ALA A 384 17.20 -6.59 -10.18
C ALA A 384 15.90 -7.00 -9.48
N LEU A 385 15.63 -6.47 -8.26
CA LEU A 385 14.39 -6.73 -7.54
C LEU A 385 13.15 -6.21 -8.30
N ARG A 386 13.20 -5.01 -8.89
CA ARG A 386 12.09 -4.51 -9.72
C ARG A 386 11.80 -5.40 -10.93
N SER A 387 12.83 -5.92 -11.56
CA SER A 387 12.66 -6.86 -12.69
C SER A 387 12.09 -8.22 -12.26
N VAL A 388 12.40 -8.67 -11.03
CA VAL A 388 11.76 -9.85 -10.43
C VAL A 388 10.30 -9.55 -10.10
N ALA A 389 10.01 -8.41 -9.46
CA ALA A 389 8.66 -7.97 -9.14
C ALA A 389 7.78 -7.86 -10.40
N ASP A 390 8.32 -7.29 -11.47
CA ASP A 390 7.62 -7.17 -12.76
C ASP A 390 7.22 -8.54 -13.30
N ARG A 391 8.13 -9.53 -13.27
CA ARG A 391 7.81 -10.91 -13.65
C ARG A 391 6.77 -11.55 -12.73
N LEU A 392 6.87 -11.33 -11.41
CA LEU A 392 5.92 -11.89 -10.45
C LEU A 392 4.50 -11.34 -10.68
N LEU A 393 4.36 -10.05 -11.01
CA LEU A 393 3.08 -9.47 -11.40
C LEU A 393 2.52 -10.11 -12.68
N ALA A 394 3.36 -10.36 -13.68
CA ALA A 394 2.93 -11.03 -14.91
C ALA A 394 2.44 -12.45 -14.62
N VAL A 395 3.16 -13.21 -13.76
CA VAL A 395 2.77 -14.55 -13.33
C VAL A 395 1.44 -14.50 -12.56
N ALA A 396 1.28 -13.55 -11.63
CA ALA A 396 0.04 -13.37 -10.88
C ALA A 396 -1.15 -13.10 -11.81
N CYS A 397 -1.02 -12.18 -12.78
CA CYS A 397 -2.09 -11.92 -13.76
C CYS A 397 -2.42 -13.17 -14.59
N ALA A 398 -1.42 -13.92 -15.05
CA ALA A 398 -1.66 -15.15 -15.81
C ALA A 398 -2.38 -16.22 -14.97
N MET A 399 -2.01 -16.36 -13.68
CA MET A 399 -2.67 -17.31 -12.77
C MET A 399 -4.10 -16.87 -12.45
N LEU A 400 -4.33 -15.58 -12.22
CA LEU A 400 -5.66 -15.03 -12.01
C LEU A 400 -6.56 -15.19 -13.24
N THR A 401 -6.00 -15.06 -14.45
CA THR A 401 -6.74 -15.30 -15.71
C THR A 401 -7.07 -16.77 -15.88
N SER A 402 -6.12 -17.67 -15.59
CA SER A 402 -6.33 -19.12 -15.72
C SER A 402 -6.99 -19.75 -14.48
N ARG A 403 -7.24 -18.97 -13.43
CA ARG A 403 -7.81 -19.41 -12.15
C ARG A 403 -7.10 -20.61 -11.52
N THR A 404 -5.76 -20.62 -11.61
CA THR A 404 -4.92 -21.72 -11.13
C THR A 404 -4.01 -21.28 -10.00
N LEU A 405 -3.74 -22.22 -9.07
CA LEU A 405 -2.74 -22.02 -8.02
C LEU A 405 -1.32 -22.06 -8.60
N PHE A 406 -0.36 -21.52 -7.83
CA PHE A 406 1.04 -21.57 -8.20
C PHE A 406 1.59 -22.99 -8.20
N ASP A 407 2.12 -23.40 -9.36
CA ASP A 407 2.82 -24.66 -9.55
C ASP A 407 4.27 -24.39 -9.96
N PRO A 408 5.26 -24.70 -9.09
CA PRO A 408 6.68 -24.54 -9.42
C PRO A 408 7.11 -25.32 -10.65
N GLY A 409 6.50 -26.51 -10.91
CA GLY A 409 6.82 -27.38 -12.03
C GLY A 409 6.40 -26.85 -13.40
N ARG A 410 5.38 -26.01 -13.46
CA ARG A 410 4.88 -25.41 -14.71
C ARG A 410 5.85 -24.39 -15.33
N LEU A 411 6.60 -23.70 -14.50
CA LEU A 411 7.58 -22.68 -14.95
C LEU A 411 8.86 -23.33 -15.51
N THR A 412 9.23 -24.50 -15.01
CA THR A 412 10.41 -25.25 -15.49
C THR A 412 10.14 -25.99 -16.82
N ARG A 413 8.93 -26.49 -17.06
CA ARG A 413 8.56 -27.16 -18.30
C ARG A 413 8.57 -26.20 -19.52
N ARG A 414 8.17 -24.94 -19.38
CA ARG A 414 8.22 -23.97 -20.47
C ARG A 414 9.63 -23.56 -20.89
N SER A 415 10.60 -23.62 -20.00
CA SER A 415 12.00 -23.34 -20.34
C SER A 415 12.69 -24.52 -21.03
N ALA A 416 12.25 -25.78 -20.77
CA ALA A 416 12.77 -26.97 -21.42
C ALA A 416 12.26 -27.12 -22.87
N THR A 417 11.01 -26.71 -23.16
CA THR A 417 10.42 -26.81 -24.51
C THR A 417 10.93 -25.73 -25.48
N GLN A 418 11.60 -24.69 -25.00
CA GLN A 418 12.22 -23.66 -25.86
C GLN A 418 13.70 -23.92 -26.20
N SER A 419 14.27 -25.05 -25.73
CA SER A 419 15.66 -25.44 -25.98
C SER A 419 15.82 -26.65 -26.92
N GLU A 420 14.75 -27.12 -27.58
CA GLU A 420 14.91 -28.09 -28.66
C GLU A 420 15.38 -27.36 -29.93
N PRO A 421 16.52 -27.77 -30.51
CA PRO A 421 16.97 -27.19 -31.76
C PRO A 421 16.03 -27.60 -32.88
N VAL A 422 15.65 -26.63 -33.71
CA VAL A 422 14.93 -26.88 -34.97
C VAL A 422 15.79 -27.84 -35.81
N PRO A 423 15.28 -29.00 -36.27
CA PRO A 423 16.03 -29.85 -37.16
C PRO A 423 16.24 -29.12 -38.47
N THR A 424 17.48 -28.90 -38.81
CA THR A 424 17.90 -28.46 -40.16
C THR A 424 17.61 -29.59 -41.16
N ALA A 425 16.70 -29.30 -42.06
CA ALA A 425 16.51 -30.08 -43.32
C ALA A 425 17.23 -29.36 -44.45
#